data_5b3a0b393dfcbcbd141194ee1e2f17cb
#
_entry.id   5b3a0b393dfcbcbd141194ee1e2f17cb
#
_cell.length_a   1.000
_cell.length_b   1.000
_cell.length_c   1.000
_cell.angle_alpha   90.00
_cell.angle_beta   90.00
_cell.angle_gamma   90.00
#
_symmetry.space_group_name_H-M   'P 1'
#
loop_
_entity.id
_entity.type
_entity.pdbx_description
1 polymer ?
#
loop_
_entity_poly.entity_id
_entity_poly.type
_entity_poly.pdbx_seq_one_letter_code
_entity_poly.pdbx_strand_id
1 'polypeptide(L)'
;MPVQYVLQATSLEKLQEYLPAFMQKVSESPVFQMADVNLKFTKPEARIEINRDKASSLGVSTRTIAQTLQYALSGQRMGYFYMNGKQYQILGEINRQQRNTPLDLKSIYVRSDAGEMIQLDNLVTLKEDVAPPQLYRYNRFVSATVSSGLNKGYTIGDGLDEMDRIASETLDNSFRTALSGESKEFRESSSSLMFAMILALFMIYLVLAAQFESFKDPLLSLIHISEPTRLRCIS
;
A
#
# COMPACT_ATOMS: atom_id res chain seq x y z
N MET A 1 15.74 0.98 1.76
CA MET A 1 15.76 -0.33 1.08
C MET A 1 15.77 -0.06 -0.42
N PRO A 2 16.69 -0.66 -1.18
CA PRO A 2 16.91 -0.31 -2.59
C PRO A 2 15.76 -0.75 -3.50
N VAL A 3 15.08 -1.85 -3.19
CA VAL A 3 13.91 -2.30 -3.95
C VAL A 3 12.66 -1.77 -3.29
N GLN A 4 11.88 -0.97 -4.05
CA GLN A 4 10.58 -0.43 -3.64
C GLN A 4 9.56 -0.67 -4.74
N TYR A 5 8.65 -1.61 -4.47
CA TYR A 5 7.65 -2.09 -5.41
C TYR A 5 6.25 -1.76 -4.91
N VAL A 6 5.46 -1.08 -5.73
CA VAL A 6 4.14 -0.58 -5.37
C VAL A 6 3.06 -1.42 -6.02
N LEU A 7 2.28 -2.10 -5.19
CA LEU A 7 1.07 -2.82 -5.60
C LEU A 7 -0.11 -1.85 -5.54
N GLN A 8 -0.85 -1.72 -6.63
CA GLN A 8 -2.02 -0.88 -6.74
C GLN A 8 -3.25 -1.74 -7.00
N ALA A 9 -4.31 -1.53 -6.23
CA ALA A 9 -5.56 -2.24 -6.38
C ALA A 9 -6.76 -1.28 -6.45
N THR A 10 -7.88 -1.79 -6.93
CA THR A 10 -9.13 -1.04 -6.98
C THR A 10 -9.80 -0.91 -5.62
N SER A 11 -9.56 -1.87 -4.72
CA SER A 11 -10.12 -1.88 -3.37
C SER A 11 -9.10 -2.37 -2.32
N LEU A 12 -9.38 -2.04 -1.05
CA LEU A 12 -8.54 -2.45 0.08
C LEU A 12 -8.66 -3.95 0.36
N GLU A 13 -9.86 -4.51 0.19
CA GLU A 13 -10.16 -5.92 0.42
C GLU A 13 -9.29 -6.82 -0.48
N LYS A 14 -9.09 -6.44 -1.74
CA LYS A 14 -8.20 -7.16 -2.65
C LYS A 14 -6.75 -7.14 -2.16
N LEU A 15 -6.27 -6.00 -1.67
CA LEU A 15 -4.92 -5.95 -1.09
C LEU A 15 -4.82 -6.82 0.16
N GLN A 16 -5.84 -6.85 1.00
CA GLN A 16 -5.88 -7.70 2.19
C GLN A 16 -5.81 -9.19 1.85
N GLU A 17 -6.46 -9.59 0.77
CA GLU A 17 -6.51 -10.98 0.31
C GLU A 17 -5.17 -11.44 -0.32
N TYR A 18 -4.60 -10.65 -1.22
CA TYR A 18 -3.44 -11.05 -2.03
C TYR A 18 -2.09 -10.71 -1.40
N LEU A 19 -2.01 -9.67 -0.56
CA LEU A 19 -0.75 -9.20 0.01
C LEU A 19 -0.01 -10.24 0.85
N PRO A 20 -0.66 -11.09 1.68
CA PRO A 20 0.02 -12.11 2.46
C PRO A 20 0.72 -13.15 1.57
N ALA A 21 0.05 -13.63 0.52
CA ALA A 21 0.60 -14.60 -0.43
C ALA A 21 1.78 -14.01 -1.22
N PHE A 22 1.68 -12.75 -1.63
CA PHE A 22 2.76 -12.03 -2.28
C PHE A 22 3.98 -11.89 -1.35
N MET A 23 3.77 -11.42 -0.12
CA MET A 23 4.84 -11.23 0.86
C MET A 23 5.52 -12.56 1.24
N GLN A 24 4.76 -13.65 1.31
CA GLN A 24 5.32 -14.97 1.56
C GLN A 24 6.29 -15.36 0.45
N LYS A 25 5.91 -15.26 -0.84
CA LYS A 25 6.79 -15.57 -1.97
C LYS A 25 8.02 -14.66 -2.03
N VAL A 26 7.86 -13.38 -1.71
CA VAL A 26 9.00 -12.44 -1.63
C VAL A 26 9.98 -12.89 -0.54
N SER A 27 9.49 -13.31 0.62
CA SER A 27 10.36 -13.76 1.73
C SER A 27 11.01 -15.13 1.48
N GLU A 28 10.41 -15.98 0.65
CA GLU A 28 10.97 -17.28 0.24
C GLU A 28 12.02 -17.15 -0.88
N SER A 29 12.03 -16.02 -1.60
CA SER A 29 12.97 -15.81 -2.71
C SER A 29 14.40 -15.58 -2.20
N PRO A 30 15.41 -16.27 -2.77
CA PRO A 30 16.80 -16.10 -2.39
C PRO A 30 17.40 -14.74 -2.78
N VAL A 31 16.71 -13.98 -3.61
CA VAL A 31 17.15 -12.64 -4.08
C VAL A 31 17.04 -11.62 -2.95
N PHE A 32 16.06 -11.76 -2.06
CA PHE A 32 15.75 -10.79 -1.04
C PHE A 32 16.29 -11.18 0.33
N GLN A 33 16.88 -10.23 1.05
CA GLN A 33 17.36 -10.44 2.41
C GLN A 33 16.27 -10.21 3.44
N MET A 34 15.51 -9.14 3.27
CA MET A 34 14.42 -8.73 4.14
C MET A 34 13.39 -8.00 3.31
N ALA A 35 12.13 -8.33 3.51
CA ALA A 35 11.01 -7.65 2.89
C ALA A 35 10.05 -7.10 3.96
N ASP A 36 9.63 -5.88 3.80
CA ASP A 36 8.60 -5.25 4.64
C ASP A 36 7.57 -4.53 3.76
N VAL A 37 6.36 -4.39 4.28
CA VAL A 37 5.27 -3.69 3.61
C VAL A 37 4.73 -2.57 4.50
N ASN A 38 4.44 -1.43 3.90
CA ASN A 38 3.89 -0.29 4.63
C ASN A 38 2.42 -0.49 5.06
N LEU A 39 1.65 -1.31 4.32
CA LEU A 39 0.26 -1.60 4.63
C LEU A 39 0.18 -2.86 5.51
N LYS A 40 -0.02 -2.65 6.82
CA LYS A 40 -0.12 -3.72 7.82
C LYS A 40 -1.52 -3.74 8.42
N PHE A 41 -2.19 -4.88 8.40
CA PHE A 41 -3.51 -5.09 9.02
C PHE A 41 -3.32 -5.52 10.48
N THR A 42 -2.94 -4.59 11.35
CA THR A 42 -2.57 -4.89 12.74
C THR A 42 -3.43 -4.18 13.78
N LYS A 43 -4.26 -3.22 13.37
CA LYS A 43 -5.11 -2.50 14.29
C LYS A 43 -6.42 -3.26 14.50
N PRO A 44 -6.69 -3.81 15.71
CA PRO A 44 -7.97 -4.41 15.99
C PRO A 44 -9.07 -3.33 15.93
N GLU A 45 -10.15 -3.65 15.24
CA GLU A 45 -11.28 -2.76 15.02
C GLU A 45 -12.57 -3.50 15.33
N ALA A 46 -13.49 -2.82 16.01
CA ALA A 46 -14.83 -3.32 16.26
C ALA A 46 -15.82 -2.64 15.30
N ARG A 47 -16.32 -3.39 14.33
CA ARG A 47 -17.30 -2.92 13.36
C ARG A 47 -18.71 -3.19 13.88
N ILE A 48 -19.50 -2.14 14.00
CA ILE A 48 -20.90 -2.23 14.45
C ILE A 48 -21.80 -2.18 13.22
N GLU A 49 -22.49 -3.27 12.96
CA GLU A 49 -23.49 -3.37 11.89
C GLU A 49 -24.91 -3.21 12.48
N ILE A 50 -25.65 -2.23 11.97
CA ILE A 50 -27.02 -1.96 12.44
C ILE A 50 -27.98 -2.78 11.60
N ASN A 51 -28.82 -3.59 12.28
CA ASN A 51 -29.95 -4.29 11.67
C ASN A 51 -31.09 -3.29 11.44
N ARG A 52 -31.18 -2.74 10.25
CA ARG A 52 -32.13 -1.66 9.91
C ARG A 52 -33.55 -2.12 9.93
N ASP A 53 -33.83 -3.37 9.51
CA ASP A 53 -35.19 -3.93 9.47
C ASP A 53 -35.73 -4.11 10.89
N LYS A 54 -34.90 -4.68 11.76
CA LYS A 54 -35.26 -4.87 13.17
C LYS A 54 -35.38 -3.53 13.92
N ALA A 55 -34.50 -2.56 13.64
CA ALA A 55 -34.59 -1.22 14.22
C ALA A 55 -35.90 -0.53 13.80
N SER A 56 -36.27 -0.61 12.53
CA SER A 56 -37.52 -0.04 12.01
C SER A 56 -38.75 -0.69 12.62
N SER A 57 -38.76 -2.04 12.74
CA SER A 57 -39.90 -2.76 13.34
C SER A 57 -40.12 -2.41 14.82
N LEU A 58 -39.09 -2.03 15.54
CA LEU A 58 -39.11 -1.62 16.95
C LEU A 58 -39.26 -0.09 17.12
N GLY A 59 -39.49 0.65 16.05
CA GLY A 59 -39.64 2.10 16.08
C GLY A 59 -38.38 2.84 16.55
N VAL A 60 -37.17 2.35 16.17
CA VAL A 60 -35.90 3.00 16.51
C VAL A 60 -35.20 3.47 15.24
N SER A 61 -34.96 4.76 15.13
CA SER A 61 -34.22 5.29 13.97
C SER A 61 -32.74 4.93 14.01
N THR A 62 -32.16 4.65 12.85
CA THR A 62 -30.70 4.45 12.72
C THR A 62 -29.88 5.63 13.28
N ARG A 63 -30.43 6.84 13.16
CA ARG A 63 -29.83 8.06 13.72
C ARG A 63 -29.72 8.01 15.23
N THR A 64 -30.80 7.60 15.91
CA THR A 64 -30.85 7.46 17.37
C THR A 64 -29.85 6.44 17.86
N ILE A 65 -29.73 5.29 17.15
CA ILE A 65 -28.71 4.26 17.45
C ILE A 65 -27.31 4.85 17.33
N ALA A 66 -26.98 5.50 16.21
CA ALA A 66 -25.67 6.09 15.97
C ALA A 66 -25.30 7.18 17.01
N GLN A 67 -26.27 8.03 17.38
CA GLN A 67 -26.08 9.05 18.42
C GLN A 67 -25.83 8.43 19.80
N THR A 68 -26.59 7.40 20.17
CA THR A 68 -26.40 6.70 21.43
C THR A 68 -25.02 6.06 21.52
N LEU A 69 -24.58 5.40 20.44
CA LEU A 69 -23.23 4.83 20.35
C LEU A 69 -22.15 5.93 20.45
N GLN A 70 -22.36 7.04 19.78
CA GLN A 70 -21.44 8.19 19.84
C GLN A 70 -21.32 8.74 21.28
N TYR A 71 -22.44 8.95 21.97
CA TYR A 71 -22.43 9.42 23.37
C TYR A 71 -21.76 8.42 24.31
N ALA A 72 -22.03 7.13 24.10
CA ALA A 72 -21.51 6.09 24.95
C ALA A 72 -19.99 5.85 24.78
N LEU A 73 -19.49 5.90 23.56
CA LEU A 73 -18.14 5.39 23.22
C LEU A 73 -17.12 6.47 22.93
N SER A 74 -17.53 7.62 22.38
CA SER A 74 -16.57 8.61 21.85
C SER A 74 -16.34 9.83 22.75
N GLY A 75 -16.93 9.88 23.94
CA GLY A 75 -16.72 10.99 24.86
C GLY A 75 -17.21 12.31 24.28
N GLN A 76 -18.53 12.50 24.18
CA GLN A 76 -19.10 13.69 23.59
C GLN A 76 -19.00 14.91 24.48
N ARG A 77 -18.66 16.04 23.85
CA ARG A 77 -18.77 17.34 24.50
C ARG A 77 -20.24 17.72 24.69
N MET A 78 -20.68 17.80 25.95
CA MET A 78 -22.06 18.14 26.34
C MET A 78 -22.28 19.65 26.49
N GLY A 79 -21.21 20.40 26.80
CA GLY A 79 -21.29 21.83 27.00
C GLY A 79 -20.01 22.45 27.52
N TYR A 80 -20.12 23.67 28.01
CA TYR A 80 -19.04 24.41 28.63
C TYR A 80 -19.49 24.97 29.97
N PHE A 81 -18.56 25.14 30.89
CA PHE A 81 -18.77 25.93 32.10
C PHE A 81 -17.61 26.92 32.31
N TYR A 82 -17.87 27.98 32.98
CA TYR A 82 -16.89 29.04 33.28
C TYR A 82 -16.51 28.98 34.74
N MET A 83 -15.22 28.96 35.02
CA MET A 83 -14.68 29.01 36.37
C MET A 83 -13.36 29.79 36.37
N ASN A 84 -13.22 30.74 37.30
CA ASN A 84 -12.01 31.60 37.44
C ASN A 84 -11.60 32.29 36.12
N GLY A 85 -12.57 32.79 35.34
CA GLY A 85 -12.33 33.49 34.07
C GLY A 85 -11.89 32.59 32.91
N LYS A 86 -11.91 31.27 33.08
CA LYS A 86 -11.56 30.28 32.05
C LYS A 86 -12.77 29.44 31.68
N GLN A 87 -12.83 29.06 30.42
CA GLN A 87 -13.85 28.15 29.87
C GLN A 87 -13.36 26.72 29.89
N TYR A 88 -14.16 25.82 30.47
CA TYR A 88 -13.89 24.37 30.54
C TYR A 88 -14.96 23.61 29.77
N GLN A 89 -14.54 22.50 29.12
CA GLN A 89 -15.45 21.60 28.41
C GLN A 89 -16.01 20.55 29.37
N ILE A 90 -17.29 20.24 29.21
CA ILE A 90 -17.93 19.10 29.89
C ILE A 90 -17.94 17.96 28.89
N LEU A 91 -17.19 16.89 29.17
CA LEU A 91 -17.16 15.66 28.39
C LEU A 91 -17.97 14.59 29.12
N GLY A 92 -18.96 14.02 28.41
CA GLY A 92 -19.74 12.89 28.92
C GLY A 92 -19.22 11.59 28.28
N GLU A 93 -18.86 10.62 29.10
CA GLU A 93 -18.47 9.29 28.64
C GLU A 93 -18.90 8.21 29.62
N ILE A 94 -19.06 6.98 29.15
CA ILE A 94 -19.32 5.83 30.02
C ILE A 94 -18.06 5.50 30.84
N ASN A 95 -18.24 5.12 32.11
CA ASN A 95 -17.14 4.76 33.00
C ASN A 95 -16.27 3.67 32.37
N ARG A 96 -14.95 3.86 32.49
CA ARG A 96 -13.93 2.96 31.91
C ARG A 96 -14.06 1.52 32.37
N GLN A 97 -14.50 1.30 33.59
CA GLN A 97 -14.71 -0.06 34.14
C GLN A 97 -15.83 -0.83 33.43
N GLN A 98 -16.78 -0.14 32.81
CA GLN A 98 -17.90 -0.70 32.04
C GLN A 98 -17.56 -0.85 30.55
N ARG A 99 -16.32 -0.52 30.14
CA ARG A 99 -15.81 -0.63 28.77
C ARG A 99 -14.65 -1.63 28.62
N ASN A 100 -14.38 -2.47 29.64
CA ASN A 100 -13.22 -3.37 29.65
C ASN A 100 -13.38 -4.61 28.78
N THR A 101 -14.59 -5.01 28.44
CA THR A 101 -14.88 -6.02 27.44
C THR A 101 -15.26 -5.33 26.13
N PRO A 102 -14.91 -5.91 24.96
CA PRO A 102 -15.28 -5.32 23.67
C PRO A 102 -16.79 -5.12 23.67
N LEU A 103 -17.19 -3.86 23.91
CA LEU A 103 -18.55 -3.34 23.86
C LEU A 103 -19.59 -4.21 24.56
N ASP A 104 -19.76 -4.04 25.85
CA ASP A 104 -20.96 -4.55 26.54
C ASP A 104 -22.21 -3.75 26.08
N LEU A 105 -22.61 -4.04 24.83
CA LEU A 105 -23.78 -3.42 24.17
C LEU A 105 -25.08 -3.74 24.92
N LYS A 106 -25.05 -4.75 25.80
CA LYS A 106 -26.20 -5.15 26.63
C LYS A 106 -26.51 -4.14 27.72
N SER A 107 -25.54 -3.36 28.13
CA SER A 107 -25.74 -2.31 29.15
C SER A 107 -26.28 -0.99 28.55
N ILE A 108 -26.29 -0.85 27.24
CA ILE A 108 -26.72 0.36 26.54
C ILE A 108 -28.15 0.21 26.04
N TYR A 109 -29.00 1.19 26.31
CA TYR A 109 -30.39 1.22 25.90
C TYR A 109 -30.63 2.40 24.96
N VAL A 110 -31.51 2.17 23.99
CA VAL A 110 -32.00 3.17 23.04
C VAL A 110 -33.50 3.33 23.23
N ARG A 111 -34.00 4.55 23.21
CA ARG A 111 -35.42 4.85 23.34
C ARG A 111 -36.09 4.76 21.98
N SER A 112 -37.19 3.97 21.90
CA SER A 112 -38.04 3.92 20.71
C SER A 112 -38.96 5.13 20.61
N ASP A 113 -39.59 5.32 19.47
CA ASP A 113 -40.57 6.38 19.24
C ASP A 113 -41.83 6.18 20.15
N ALA A 114 -42.12 4.96 20.56
CA ALA A 114 -43.18 4.63 21.55
C ALA A 114 -42.75 4.93 22.99
N GLY A 115 -41.51 5.29 23.25
CA GLY A 115 -40.96 5.58 24.58
C GLY A 115 -40.35 4.39 25.31
N GLU A 116 -40.36 3.21 24.70
CA GLU A 116 -39.80 1.97 25.29
C GLU A 116 -38.25 1.97 25.23
N MET A 117 -37.65 1.36 26.25
CA MET A 117 -36.20 1.21 26.31
C MET A 117 -35.76 -0.13 25.73
N ILE A 118 -35.08 -0.12 24.61
CA ILE A 118 -34.63 -1.30 23.88
C ILE A 118 -33.13 -1.45 24.03
N GLN A 119 -32.66 -2.66 24.40
CA GLN A 119 -31.22 -2.96 24.48
C GLN A 119 -30.56 -2.84 23.10
N LEU A 120 -29.40 -2.21 23.05
CA LEU A 120 -28.68 -1.97 21.80
C LEU A 120 -28.18 -3.26 21.14
N ASP A 121 -27.83 -4.27 21.91
CA ASP A 121 -27.44 -5.62 21.45
C ASP A 121 -28.52 -6.29 20.58
N ASN A 122 -29.78 -5.93 20.76
CA ASN A 122 -30.88 -6.42 19.90
C ASN A 122 -30.91 -5.76 18.52
N LEU A 123 -30.31 -4.60 18.35
CA LEU A 123 -30.40 -3.75 17.15
C LEU A 123 -29.13 -3.77 16.32
N VAL A 124 -28.00 -4.20 16.91
CA VAL A 124 -26.68 -4.16 16.26
C VAL A 124 -25.96 -5.49 16.42
N THR A 125 -25.07 -5.77 15.48
CA THR A 125 -24.14 -6.91 15.54
C THR A 125 -22.73 -6.37 15.58
N LEU A 126 -21.93 -6.84 16.54
CA LEU A 126 -20.54 -6.52 16.65
C LEU A 126 -19.72 -7.55 15.85
N LYS A 127 -18.89 -7.06 14.94
CA LYS A 127 -17.87 -7.87 14.24
C LYS A 127 -16.49 -7.36 14.63
N GLU A 128 -15.65 -8.25 15.09
CA GLU A 128 -14.23 -7.96 15.27
C GLU A 128 -13.54 -8.09 13.92
N ASP A 129 -12.79 -7.08 13.54
CA ASP A 129 -12.06 -6.99 12.29
C ASP A 129 -10.66 -6.42 12.54
N VAL A 130 -9.80 -6.48 11.57
CA VAL A 130 -8.47 -5.86 11.62
C VAL A 130 -8.35 -4.87 10.48
N ALA A 131 -8.03 -3.64 10.84
CA ALA A 131 -7.85 -2.56 9.87
C ALA A 131 -6.39 -2.11 9.81
N PRO A 132 -5.94 -1.57 8.69
CA PRO A 132 -4.65 -0.93 8.63
C PRO A 132 -4.73 0.44 9.34
N PRO A 133 -3.72 0.81 10.15
CA PRO A 133 -3.69 2.10 10.85
C PRO A 133 -3.62 3.29 9.88
N GLN A 134 -3.08 3.07 8.69
CA GLN A 134 -2.96 4.07 7.63
C GLN A 134 -3.31 3.46 6.27
N LEU A 135 -3.97 4.25 5.44
CA LEU A 135 -4.28 3.90 4.06
C LEU A 135 -3.35 4.67 3.12
N TYR A 136 -2.70 3.94 2.22
CA TYR A 136 -1.79 4.51 1.24
C TYR A 136 -2.45 4.53 -0.14
N ARG A 137 -2.15 5.57 -0.90
CA ARG A 137 -2.58 5.69 -2.29
C ARG A 137 -1.42 6.10 -3.18
N TYR A 138 -1.35 5.45 -4.33
CA TYR A 138 -0.40 5.79 -5.37
C TYR A 138 -1.17 5.95 -6.69
N ASN A 139 -0.98 7.05 -7.40
CA ASN A 139 -1.72 7.38 -8.63
C ASN A 139 -3.25 7.21 -8.47
N ARG A 140 -3.82 7.65 -7.34
CA ARG A 140 -5.25 7.56 -6.98
C ARG A 140 -5.79 6.16 -6.63
N PHE A 141 -5.01 5.09 -6.83
CA PHE A 141 -5.36 3.73 -6.44
C PHE A 141 -4.96 3.46 -4.98
N VAL A 142 -5.69 2.60 -4.31
CA VAL A 142 -5.27 2.06 -3.02
C VAL A 142 -4.00 1.25 -3.25
N SER A 143 -2.98 1.45 -2.42
CA SER A 143 -1.67 0.87 -2.68
C SER A 143 -1.01 0.32 -1.43
N ALA A 144 -0.18 -0.69 -1.64
CA ALA A 144 0.80 -1.18 -0.69
C ALA A 144 2.20 -1.09 -1.31
N THR A 145 3.15 -0.53 -0.59
CA THR A 145 4.55 -0.48 -1.03
C THR A 145 5.32 -1.56 -0.30
N VAL A 146 5.83 -2.51 -1.06
CA VAL A 146 6.75 -3.55 -0.59
C VAL A 146 8.17 -3.03 -0.76
N SER A 147 8.92 -3.00 0.33
CA SER A 147 10.31 -2.56 0.37
C SER A 147 11.20 -3.74 0.74
N SER A 148 12.25 -3.98 -0.02
CA SER A 148 13.13 -5.11 0.21
C SER A 148 14.61 -4.72 0.13
N GLY A 149 15.43 -5.41 0.95
CA GLY A 149 16.87 -5.47 0.79
C GLY A 149 17.24 -6.59 -0.18
N LEU A 150 18.43 -6.53 -0.74
CA LEU A 150 18.97 -7.54 -1.65
C LEU A 150 20.03 -8.38 -0.95
N ASN A 151 20.08 -9.65 -1.26
CA ASN A 151 21.15 -10.54 -0.84
C ASN A 151 22.45 -10.24 -1.60
N LYS A 152 23.60 -10.63 -1.04
CA LYS A 152 24.90 -10.43 -1.66
C LYS A 152 24.94 -11.08 -3.04
N GLY A 153 25.37 -10.31 -4.03
CA GLY A 153 25.52 -10.77 -5.41
C GLY A 153 24.33 -10.43 -6.34
N TYR A 154 23.24 -9.90 -5.82
CA TYR A 154 22.09 -9.45 -6.62
C TYR A 154 22.09 -7.94 -6.80
N THR A 155 21.67 -7.50 -7.97
CA THR A 155 21.49 -6.09 -8.34
C THR A 155 20.05 -5.61 -8.13
N ILE A 156 19.83 -4.30 -8.17
CA ILE A 156 18.47 -3.74 -8.14
C ILE A 156 17.63 -4.28 -9.31
N GLY A 157 18.26 -4.44 -10.50
CA GLY A 157 17.60 -5.01 -11.67
C GLY A 157 17.09 -6.42 -11.42
N ASP A 158 17.94 -7.31 -10.88
CA ASP A 158 17.54 -8.69 -10.55
C ASP A 158 16.39 -8.71 -9.54
N GLY A 159 16.43 -7.79 -8.54
CA GLY A 159 15.36 -7.65 -7.56
C GLY A 159 14.04 -7.20 -8.18
N LEU A 160 14.07 -6.29 -9.14
CA LEU A 160 12.87 -5.81 -9.81
C LEU A 160 12.27 -6.88 -10.73
N ASP A 161 13.10 -7.60 -11.48
CA ASP A 161 12.66 -8.67 -12.37
C ASP A 161 12.05 -9.83 -11.56
N GLU A 162 12.61 -10.13 -10.38
CA GLU A 162 12.04 -11.12 -9.46
C GLU A 162 10.71 -10.65 -8.85
N MET A 163 10.57 -9.35 -8.49
CA MET A 163 9.28 -8.78 -8.05
C MET A 163 8.22 -8.87 -9.15
N ASP A 164 8.59 -8.55 -10.40
CA ASP A 164 7.69 -8.65 -11.56
C ASP A 164 7.26 -10.10 -11.81
N ARG A 165 8.18 -11.08 -11.64
CA ARG A 165 7.87 -12.52 -11.73
C ARG A 165 6.88 -12.93 -10.65
N ILE A 166 7.16 -12.62 -9.38
CA ILE A 166 6.27 -12.96 -8.25
C ILE A 166 4.90 -12.27 -8.42
N ALA A 167 4.87 -11.03 -8.90
CA ALA A 167 3.64 -10.32 -9.16
C ALA A 167 2.78 -11.01 -10.24
N SER A 168 3.41 -11.46 -11.33
CA SER A 168 2.71 -12.18 -12.39
C SER A 168 2.14 -13.54 -11.96
N GLU A 169 2.75 -14.17 -10.97
CA GLU A 169 2.32 -15.48 -10.44
C GLU A 169 1.25 -15.37 -9.34
N THR A 170 1.22 -14.25 -8.61
CA THR A 170 0.37 -14.10 -7.41
C THR A 170 -0.80 -13.17 -7.59
N LEU A 171 -0.67 -12.17 -8.45
CA LEU A 171 -1.67 -11.11 -8.60
C LEU A 171 -2.56 -11.38 -9.81
N ASP A 172 -3.82 -10.98 -9.72
CA ASP A 172 -4.74 -11.01 -10.84
C ASP A 172 -4.57 -9.77 -11.75
N ASN A 173 -5.24 -9.77 -12.92
CA ASN A 173 -5.19 -8.67 -13.90
C ASN A 173 -5.80 -7.35 -13.39
N SER A 174 -6.41 -7.32 -12.21
CA SER A 174 -6.99 -6.11 -11.61
C SER A 174 -5.96 -5.28 -10.87
N PHE A 175 -4.80 -5.87 -10.57
CA PHE A 175 -3.68 -5.17 -9.96
C PHE A 175 -2.86 -4.42 -11.01
N ARG A 176 -2.30 -3.30 -10.57
CA ARG A 176 -1.26 -2.57 -11.31
C ARG A 176 -0.03 -2.49 -10.44
N THR A 177 1.11 -2.58 -11.07
CA THR A 177 2.40 -2.44 -10.41
C THR A 177 3.05 -1.11 -10.79
N ALA A 178 3.80 -0.54 -9.87
CA ALA A 178 4.59 0.65 -10.11
C ALA A 178 5.87 0.60 -9.27
N LEU A 179 6.83 1.42 -9.62
CA LEU A 179 8.08 1.55 -8.88
C LEU A 179 8.10 2.87 -8.12
N SER A 180 8.76 2.89 -6.97
CA SER A 180 8.96 4.08 -6.14
C SER A 180 10.41 4.21 -5.71
N GLY A 181 10.83 5.42 -5.28
CA GLY A 181 12.17 5.68 -4.78
C GLY A 181 13.29 5.27 -5.73
N GLU A 182 14.35 4.68 -5.18
CA GLU A 182 15.54 4.25 -5.92
C GLU A 182 15.23 3.29 -7.08
N SER A 183 14.24 2.42 -6.92
CA SER A 183 13.81 1.48 -7.97
C SER A 183 13.28 2.18 -9.20
N LYS A 184 12.54 3.26 -9.02
CA LYS A 184 12.02 4.08 -10.12
C LYS A 184 13.16 4.80 -10.83
N GLU A 185 14.05 5.45 -10.06
CA GLU A 185 15.22 6.16 -10.60
C GLU A 185 16.14 5.22 -11.37
N PHE A 186 16.37 4.01 -10.86
CA PHE A 186 17.17 2.98 -11.53
C PHE A 186 16.57 2.60 -12.90
N ARG A 187 15.27 2.35 -12.96
CA ARG A 187 14.58 1.97 -14.22
C ARG A 187 14.60 3.12 -15.24
N GLU A 188 14.36 4.34 -14.80
CA GLU A 188 14.40 5.53 -15.65
C GLU A 188 15.80 5.85 -16.15
N SER A 189 16.82 5.76 -15.29
CA SER A 189 18.23 6.00 -15.65
C SER A 189 18.74 4.95 -16.62
N SER A 190 18.42 3.66 -16.40
CA SER A 190 18.85 2.57 -17.28
C SER A 190 18.33 2.72 -18.70
N SER A 191 17.09 3.14 -18.88
CA SER A 191 16.51 3.37 -20.20
C SER A 191 17.13 4.57 -20.91
N SER A 192 17.42 5.65 -20.17
CA SER A 192 18.05 6.85 -20.70
C SER A 192 19.50 6.62 -21.14
N LEU A 193 20.27 5.84 -20.36
CA LEU A 193 21.64 5.48 -20.70
C LEU A 193 21.71 4.62 -21.96
N MET A 194 20.81 3.66 -22.13
CA MET A 194 20.76 2.83 -23.34
C MET A 194 20.47 3.66 -24.57
N PHE A 195 19.50 4.59 -24.50
CA PHE A 195 19.21 5.51 -25.58
C PHE A 195 20.42 6.41 -25.91
N ALA A 196 21.07 6.99 -24.89
CA ALA A 196 22.25 7.82 -25.07
C ALA A 196 23.42 7.05 -25.71
N MET A 197 23.63 5.79 -25.34
CA MET A 197 24.66 4.93 -25.90
C MET A 197 24.39 4.64 -27.39
N ILE A 198 23.15 4.30 -27.75
CA ILE A 198 22.76 4.07 -29.15
C ILE A 198 22.95 5.35 -29.97
N LEU A 199 22.54 6.50 -29.43
CA LEU A 199 22.68 7.80 -30.08
C LEU A 199 24.16 8.15 -30.27
N ALA A 200 25.01 7.90 -29.26
CA ALA A 200 26.47 8.15 -29.35
C ALA A 200 27.11 7.28 -30.42
N LEU A 201 26.78 5.98 -30.49
CA LEU A 201 27.28 5.09 -31.54
C LEU A 201 26.81 5.54 -32.91
N PHE A 202 25.57 5.99 -33.05
CA PHE A 202 25.05 6.52 -34.30
C PHE A 202 25.77 7.79 -34.73
N MET A 203 26.03 8.72 -33.79
CA MET A 203 26.80 9.94 -34.09
C MET A 203 28.23 9.63 -34.49
N ILE A 204 28.91 8.70 -33.81
CA ILE A 204 30.26 8.25 -34.18
C ILE A 204 30.25 7.67 -35.59
N TYR A 205 29.25 6.83 -35.91
CA TYR A 205 29.10 6.27 -37.26
C TYR A 205 28.94 7.36 -38.31
N LEU A 206 28.10 8.37 -38.07
CA LEU A 206 27.88 9.47 -39.01
C LEU A 206 29.16 10.30 -39.24
N VAL A 207 29.91 10.58 -38.18
CA VAL A 207 31.20 11.30 -38.28
C VAL A 207 32.20 10.51 -39.11
N LEU A 208 32.30 9.20 -38.84
CA LEU A 208 33.18 8.32 -39.63
C LEU A 208 32.74 8.22 -41.09
N ALA A 209 31.45 8.10 -41.34
CA ALA A 209 30.88 8.07 -42.70
C ALA A 209 31.17 9.35 -43.50
N ALA A 210 31.09 10.50 -42.85
CA ALA A 210 31.44 11.78 -43.41
C ALA A 210 32.95 11.91 -43.71
N GLN A 211 33.81 11.36 -42.84
CA GLN A 211 35.24 11.42 -42.97
C GLN A 211 35.80 10.48 -44.05
N PHE A 212 35.15 9.31 -44.22
CA PHE A 212 35.56 8.32 -45.23
C PHE A 212 34.81 8.48 -46.57
N GLU A 213 33.88 9.44 -46.69
CA GLU A 213 33.01 9.64 -47.86
C GLU A 213 32.30 8.35 -48.32
N SER A 214 32.12 7.40 -47.40
CA SER A 214 31.58 6.06 -47.65
C SER A 214 30.72 5.59 -46.47
N PHE A 215 29.55 5.00 -46.73
CA PHE A 215 28.72 4.38 -45.67
C PHE A 215 29.15 2.96 -45.35
N LYS A 216 30.00 2.31 -46.18
CA LYS A 216 30.39 0.90 -45.94
C LYS A 216 31.67 0.78 -45.10
N ASP A 217 32.65 1.65 -45.30
CA ASP A 217 33.96 1.56 -44.70
C ASP A 217 33.92 1.79 -43.14
N PRO A 218 33.11 2.73 -42.61
CA PRO A 218 32.95 2.87 -41.15
C PRO A 218 32.38 1.65 -40.47
N LEU A 219 31.50 0.91 -41.13
CA LEU A 219 30.86 -0.29 -40.58
C LEU A 219 31.85 -1.43 -40.45
N LEU A 220 32.77 -1.59 -41.42
CA LEU A 220 33.91 -2.51 -41.38
C LEU A 220 34.87 -2.14 -40.27
N SER A 221 35.19 -0.86 -40.09
CA SER A 221 36.09 -0.37 -39.06
C SER A 221 35.53 -0.59 -37.64
N LEU A 222 34.23 -0.36 -37.41
CA LEU A 222 33.56 -0.62 -36.13
C LEU A 222 33.54 -2.11 -35.77
N ILE A 223 33.43 -2.99 -36.74
CA ILE A 223 33.47 -4.45 -36.51
C ILE A 223 34.89 -4.91 -36.15
N HIS A 224 35.91 -4.35 -36.77
CA HIS A 224 37.31 -4.69 -36.49
C HIS A 224 37.85 -4.13 -35.16
N ILE A 225 37.29 -3.05 -34.64
CA ILE A 225 37.65 -2.52 -33.29
C ILE A 225 37.17 -3.46 -32.19
N SER A 226 36.15 -4.27 -32.41
CA SER A 226 35.66 -5.24 -31.45
C SER A 226 36.45 -6.56 -31.42
N GLU A 227 37.38 -6.82 -32.35
CA GLU A 227 38.25 -8.00 -32.28
C GLU A 227 39.41 -7.76 -31.33
N PRO A 228 39.60 -8.56 -30.26
CA PRO A 228 40.77 -8.46 -29.40
C PRO A 228 41.99 -8.83 -30.23
N THR A 229 42.87 -7.88 -30.43
CA THR A 229 44.19 -8.07 -31.05
C THR A 229 44.93 -9.17 -30.33
N ARG A 230 44.95 -10.39 -30.88
CA ARG A 230 45.88 -11.43 -30.47
C ARG A 230 47.29 -10.92 -30.75
N LEU A 231 47.94 -10.44 -29.71
CA LEU A 231 49.38 -10.23 -29.73
C LEU A 231 50.06 -11.59 -30.00
N ARG A 232 50.43 -11.82 -31.25
CA ARG A 232 51.42 -12.84 -31.59
C ARG A 232 52.73 -12.43 -30.98
N CYS A 233 53.14 -13.03 -29.89
CA CYS A 233 54.53 -13.05 -29.49
C CYS A 233 55.32 -13.73 -30.58
N ILE A 234 56.17 -12.99 -31.27
CA ILE A 234 57.24 -13.52 -32.11
C ILE A 234 58.39 -13.76 -31.16
N SER A 235 58.77 -15.01 -31.05
CA SER A 235 59.98 -15.55 -30.39
C SER A 235 61.25 -15.07 -31.11
#